data_bcc63e3087a579b972613ce6ce472da5
#
_entry.id   bcc63e3087a579b972613ce6ce472da5
#
_cell.length_a   1.000
_cell.length_b   1.000
_cell.length_c   1.000
_cell.angle_alpha   90.00
_cell.angle_beta   90.00
_cell.angle_gamma   90.00
#
_symmetry.space_group_name_H-M   'P 1'
#
loop_
_entity.id
_entity.type
_entity.pdbx_description
1 polymer ?
#
loop_
_entity_poly.entity_id
_entity_poly.type
_entity_poly.pdbx_seq_one_letter_code
_entity_poly.pdbx_strand_id
1 'polypeptide(L)'
;QLESVACKDWLTNKVDRCVGGRVAQQQTVGSLQLPLANCGVVALDYRGEKGIATSIGHAPAVALVNAAAGSRISIAEALTNLVWAPLENGLSTVSLSANWMWPCNNPGENARLYNAVEACADFAISLGINIPTGKDSLSMKQKYSNKEVLAPGTVIISASAACSNIKGVVRPMARPSQGKLYYVSMSDSSYPLGGSAYAQLKNCVGSQVPDVSDTAQFKASFNALQDRIKKGEIFGGHDIGSGGLITTLLEMCFAENNVGLQIDLSAFDEQILYAENPAVVIQSNAESAKYLSDKGVSIVEIGEANESDVLNIQCANETFEFHVPTYRKHWMTTSYLMDKNQTDPSIAKERFDSVDETPLGFKFPTSFTGKLPLVDEGK
;
A
#
# COMPACT_ATOMS: atom_id res chain seq x y z
N GLN A 1 -0.40 6.17 15.68
CA GLN A 1 -1.81 6.47 16.01
C GLN A 1 -2.40 7.63 15.19
N LEU A 2 -1.62 8.23 14.26
CA LEU A 2 -2.18 9.15 13.28
C LEU A 2 -3.22 8.43 12.42
N GLU A 3 -4.30 9.12 12.08
CA GLU A 3 -5.37 8.53 11.28
C GLU A 3 -4.87 8.00 9.92
N SER A 4 -3.94 8.71 9.28
CA SER A 4 -3.34 8.29 8.01
C SER A 4 -2.54 6.98 8.10
N VAL A 5 -1.92 6.69 9.27
CA VAL A 5 -1.05 5.52 9.52
C VAL A 5 -1.81 4.38 10.20
N ALA A 6 -2.76 4.70 11.10
CA ALA A 6 -3.45 3.73 11.92
C ALA A 6 -4.32 2.75 11.12
N CYS A 7 -4.54 1.58 11.67
CA CYS A 7 -5.44 0.55 11.13
C CYS A 7 -6.83 1.09 10.79
N LYS A 8 -7.40 0.66 9.69
CA LYS A 8 -8.77 1.00 9.25
C LYS A 8 -9.79 -0.12 9.56
N ASP A 9 -9.49 -0.97 10.53
CA ASP A 9 -10.32 -2.12 10.89
C ASP A 9 -11.78 -1.74 11.20
N TRP A 10 -11.99 -0.59 11.85
CA TRP A 10 -13.32 -0.07 12.14
C TRP A 10 -14.19 0.19 10.89
N LEU A 11 -13.55 0.40 9.72
CA LEU A 11 -14.22 0.49 8.42
C LEU A 11 -14.41 -0.90 7.80
N THR A 12 -13.34 -1.71 7.74
CA THR A 12 -13.34 -2.98 7.01
C THR A 12 -14.30 -4.01 7.59
N ASN A 13 -14.55 -3.96 8.88
CA ASN A 13 -15.49 -4.88 9.53
C ASN A 13 -16.97 -4.48 9.45
N LYS A 14 -17.26 -3.32 8.87
CA LYS A 14 -18.64 -2.82 8.67
C LYS A 14 -19.11 -2.96 7.23
N VAL A 15 -18.27 -3.47 6.34
CA VAL A 15 -18.59 -3.67 4.93
C VAL A 15 -18.55 -5.15 4.59
N ASP A 16 -19.32 -5.53 3.58
CA ASP A 16 -19.29 -6.89 3.03
C ASP A 16 -17.95 -7.10 2.29
N ARG A 17 -17.23 -8.15 2.68
CA ARG A 17 -15.90 -8.49 2.14
C ARG A 17 -15.91 -9.55 1.04
N CYS A 18 -17.06 -10.17 0.82
CA CYS A 18 -17.17 -11.34 -0.05
C CYS A 18 -18.31 -11.22 -1.07
N VAL A 19 -18.60 -10.02 -1.53
CA VAL A 19 -19.68 -9.76 -2.49
C VAL A 19 -19.53 -10.65 -3.73
N GLY A 20 -20.58 -11.41 -4.06
CA GLY A 20 -20.61 -12.29 -5.21
C GLY A 20 -19.70 -13.53 -5.13
N GLY A 21 -18.99 -13.74 -4.02
CA GLY A 21 -18.12 -14.91 -3.81
C GLY A 21 -16.93 -15.05 -4.74
N ARG A 22 -16.57 -14.00 -5.50
CA ARG A 22 -15.46 -14.01 -6.48
C ARG A 22 -14.26 -13.18 -6.04
N VAL A 23 -14.22 -12.75 -4.79
CA VAL A 23 -13.09 -11.99 -4.25
C VAL A 23 -11.88 -12.91 -4.07
N ALA A 24 -10.82 -12.67 -4.83
CA ALA A 24 -9.58 -13.43 -4.76
C ALA A 24 -8.57 -12.81 -3.78
N GLN A 25 -8.52 -11.49 -3.69
CA GLN A 25 -7.78 -10.75 -2.67
C GLN A 25 -8.72 -9.69 -2.09
N GLN A 26 -9.05 -9.86 -0.82
CA GLN A 26 -9.81 -8.89 -0.03
C GLN A 26 -8.87 -7.93 0.73
N GLN A 27 -9.44 -6.98 1.46
CA GLN A 27 -8.68 -6.01 2.24
C GLN A 27 -7.90 -6.61 3.41
N THR A 28 -8.30 -7.78 3.92
CA THR A 28 -7.61 -8.43 5.05
C THR A 28 -6.67 -9.53 4.59
N VAL A 29 -5.57 -9.71 5.33
CA VAL A 29 -4.52 -10.69 5.06
C VAL A 29 -4.08 -11.40 6.34
N GLY A 30 -3.42 -12.55 6.16
CA GLY A 30 -2.82 -13.35 7.23
C GLY A 30 -3.85 -14.09 8.10
N SER A 31 -3.34 -14.83 9.08
CA SER A 31 -4.18 -15.57 10.03
C SER A 31 -4.96 -14.63 10.95
N LEU A 32 -4.42 -13.45 11.24
CA LEU A 32 -5.09 -12.44 12.09
C LEU A 32 -6.10 -11.60 11.33
N GLN A 33 -6.24 -11.76 10.01
CA GLN A 33 -7.22 -11.07 9.17
C GLN A 33 -7.20 -9.54 9.34
N LEU A 34 -6.00 -8.95 9.28
CA LEU A 34 -5.81 -7.51 9.41
C LEU A 34 -5.90 -6.80 8.05
N PRO A 35 -6.42 -5.56 8.00
CA PRO A 35 -6.66 -4.82 6.75
C PRO A 35 -5.37 -4.19 6.20
N LEU A 36 -4.50 -5.01 5.64
CA LEU A 36 -3.16 -4.66 5.16
C LEU A 36 -3.00 -4.84 3.65
N ALA A 37 -4.01 -5.38 2.94
CA ALA A 37 -3.86 -5.67 1.50
C ALA A 37 -3.66 -4.39 0.68
N ASN A 38 -2.64 -4.38 -0.18
CA ASN A 38 -2.29 -3.25 -1.03
C ASN A 38 -3.30 -3.05 -2.17
N CYS A 39 -3.85 -4.13 -2.70
CA CYS A 39 -4.85 -4.10 -3.77
C CYS A 39 -5.99 -5.08 -3.52
N GLY A 40 -7.13 -4.82 -4.15
CA GLY A 40 -8.23 -5.76 -4.26
C GLY A 40 -8.16 -6.52 -5.58
N VAL A 41 -8.52 -7.81 -5.57
CA VAL A 41 -8.59 -8.63 -6.79
C VAL A 41 -9.88 -9.42 -6.82
N VAL A 42 -10.62 -9.31 -7.91
CA VAL A 42 -11.88 -10.04 -8.15
C VAL A 42 -11.69 -10.97 -9.33
N ALA A 43 -12.04 -12.25 -9.16
CA ALA A 43 -12.03 -13.23 -10.24
C ALA A 43 -13.12 -12.93 -11.29
N LEU A 44 -12.86 -13.17 -12.57
CA LEU A 44 -13.86 -13.01 -13.65
C LEU A 44 -14.94 -14.08 -13.57
N ASP A 45 -14.59 -15.29 -13.14
CA ASP A 45 -15.49 -16.41 -13.01
C ASP A 45 -15.07 -17.34 -11.84
N TYR A 46 -15.82 -18.41 -11.59
CA TYR A 46 -15.56 -19.35 -10.51
C TYR A 46 -14.56 -20.49 -10.83
N ARG A 47 -14.08 -20.58 -12.06
CA ARG A 47 -13.24 -21.69 -12.55
C ARG A 47 -11.90 -21.27 -13.07
N GLY A 48 -11.84 -20.08 -13.67
CA GLY A 48 -10.64 -19.51 -14.28
C GLY A 48 -9.67 -18.93 -13.26
N GLU A 49 -8.54 -18.49 -13.76
CA GLU A 49 -7.49 -17.85 -12.96
C GLU A 49 -7.36 -16.34 -13.27
N LYS A 50 -8.15 -15.82 -14.21
CA LYS A 50 -8.14 -14.41 -14.58
C LYS A 50 -9.01 -13.57 -13.66
N GLY A 51 -8.60 -12.32 -13.45
CA GLY A 51 -9.29 -11.38 -12.59
C GLY A 51 -9.12 -9.93 -13.04
N ILE A 52 -9.62 -9.05 -12.20
CA ILE A 52 -9.38 -7.60 -12.25
C ILE A 52 -8.75 -7.20 -10.92
N ALA A 53 -7.61 -6.54 -10.99
CA ALA A 53 -6.95 -5.92 -9.85
C ALA A 53 -7.32 -4.43 -9.77
N THR A 54 -7.50 -3.91 -8.55
CA THR A 54 -7.79 -2.50 -8.29
C THR A 54 -6.99 -1.99 -7.11
N SER A 55 -6.60 -0.72 -7.16
CA SER A 55 -5.90 -0.04 -6.07
C SER A 55 -6.27 1.44 -6.02
N ILE A 56 -5.83 2.14 -4.98
CA ILE A 56 -6.03 3.57 -4.79
C ILE A 56 -4.71 4.21 -4.40
N GLY A 57 -4.50 5.45 -4.84
CA GLY A 57 -3.39 6.29 -4.39
C GLY A 57 -3.83 7.74 -4.21
N HIS A 58 -3.24 8.43 -3.24
CA HIS A 58 -3.48 9.84 -2.95
C HIS A 58 -2.31 10.44 -2.15
N ALA A 59 -2.07 11.73 -2.28
CA ALA A 59 -0.98 12.41 -1.57
C ALA A 59 -1.38 13.84 -1.14
N PRO A 60 -2.42 14.00 -0.30
CA PRO A 60 -2.93 15.34 0.05
C PRO A 60 -1.92 16.20 0.80
N ALA A 61 -1.10 15.64 1.69
CA ALA A 61 -0.11 16.38 2.45
C ALA A 61 1.08 16.81 1.57
N VAL A 62 1.51 15.98 0.62
CA VAL A 62 2.50 16.35 -0.41
C VAL A 62 1.94 17.47 -1.29
N ALA A 63 0.68 17.37 -1.71
CA ALA A 63 0.02 18.37 -2.54
C ALA A 63 -0.10 19.74 -1.85
N LEU A 64 -0.19 19.83 -0.52
CA LEU A 64 -0.14 21.09 0.23
C LEU A 64 1.18 21.84 -0.02
N VAL A 65 2.30 21.14 -0.11
CA VAL A 65 3.62 21.71 -0.35
C VAL A 65 3.85 21.95 -1.84
N ASN A 66 3.59 20.94 -2.67
CA ASN A 66 3.77 20.97 -4.11
C ASN A 66 2.65 20.20 -4.81
N ALA A 67 1.75 20.93 -5.46
CA ALA A 67 0.57 20.35 -6.09
C ALA A 67 0.92 19.43 -7.28
N ALA A 68 1.97 19.73 -8.04
CA ALA A 68 2.45 18.92 -9.15
C ALA A 68 3.05 17.58 -8.65
N ALA A 69 3.93 17.66 -7.65
CA ALA A 69 4.49 16.46 -7.00
C ALA A 69 3.37 15.59 -6.38
N GLY A 70 2.42 16.22 -5.66
CA GLY A 70 1.28 15.51 -5.08
C GLY A 70 0.47 14.69 -6.09
N SER A 71 0.30 15.22 -7.31
CA SER A 71 -0.40 14.49 -8.39
C SER A 71 0.41 13.31 -8.92
N ARG A 72 1.74 13.47 -9.13
CA ARG A 72 2.61 12.36 -9.54
C ARG A 72 2.68 11.28 -8.47
N ILE A 73 2.84 11.68 -7.20
CA ILE A 73 2.84 10.74 -6.07
C ILE A 73 1.51 10.00 -5.94
N SER A 74 0.37 10.64 -6.16
CA SER A 74 -0.94 9.97 -6.14
C SER A 74 -1.03 8.85 -7.20
N ILE A 75 -0.49 9.06 -8.41
CA ILE A 75 -0.39 8.00 -9.43
C ILE A 75 0.61 6.93 -9.00
N ALA A 76 1.79 7.34 -8.52
CA ALA A 76 2.84 6.41 -8.10
C ALA A 76 2.34 5.49 -6.98
N GLU A 77 1.65 6.03 -5.96
CA GLU A 77 1.06 5.24 -4.88
C GLU A 77 -0.01 4.26 -5.37
N ALA A 78 -0.91 4.70 -6.26
CA ALA A 78 -1.86 3.78 -6.86
C ALA A 78 -1.15 2.62 -7.60
N LEU A 79 -0.03 2.88 -8.27
CA LEU A 79 0.73 1.87 -8.99
C LEU A 79 1.57 0.97 -8.05
N THR A 80 2.20 1.51 -7.01
CA THR A 80 2.92 0.69 -6.02
C THR A 80 1.98 -0.21 -5.21
N ASN A 81 0.72 0.21 -5.05
CA ASN A 81 -0.34 -0.62 -4.51
C ASN A 81 -0.87 -1.68 -5.51
N LEU A 82 -0.85 -1.38 -6.81
CA LEU A 82 -1.35 -2.30 -7.85
C LEU A 82 -0.33 -3.39 -8.24
N VAL A 83 0.97 -3.11 -8.13
CA VAL A 83 2.06 -3.95 -8.65
C VAL A 83 2.03 -5.40 -8.16
N TRP A 84 1.42 -5.66 -7.03
CA TRP A 84 1.37 -6.96 -6.36
C TRP A 84 0.47 -7.99 -7.04
N ALA A 85 -0.43 -7.56 -7.92
CA ALA A 85 -1.21 -8.46 -8.75
C ALA A 85 -0.44 -8.77 -10.05
N PRO A 86 -0.39 -10.03 -10.53
CA PRO A 86 0.19 -10.37 -11.84
C PRO A 86 -0.67 -9.74 -12.96
N LEU A 87 -0.25 -8.62 -13.52
CA LEU A 87 -0.97 -7.90 -14.57
C LEU A 87 -0.73 -8.53 -15.95
N GLU A 88 -1.75 -8.67 -16.79
CA GLU A 88 -1.68 -9.42 -18.07
C GLU A 88 -0.53 -8.92 -18.98
N ASN A 89 -0.44 -7.60 -19.22
CA ASN A 89 0.65 -6.98 -19.99
C ASN A 89 1.40 -5.90 -19.18
N GLY A 90 1.54 -6.10 -17.86
CA GLY A 90 2.22 -5.14 -16.99
C GLY A 90 1.55 -3.77 -16.99
N LEU A 91 2.35 -2.72 -16.93
CA LEU A 91 1.87 -1.33 -16.79
C LEU A 91 0.95 -0.89 -17.95
N SER A 92 1.12 -1.44 -19.17
CA SER A 92 0.34 -1.04 -20.35
C SER A 92 -1.15 -1.41 -20.28
N THR A 93 -1.56 -2.28 -19.36
CA THR A 93 -2.98 -2.62 -19.14
C THR A 93 -3.65 -1.78 -18.07
N VAL A 94 -2.90 -0.90 -17.41
CA VAL A 94 -3.45 -0.07 -16.35
C VAL A 94 -4.29 1.06 -16.93
N SER A 95 -5.48 1.24 -16.35
CA SER A 95 -6.36 2.36 -16.63
C SER A 95 -6.68 3.07 -15.31
N LEU A 96 -6.66 4.40 -15.32
CA LEU A 96 -6.83 5.22 -14.14
C LEU A 96 -8.17 5.98 -14.17
N SER A 97 -8.70 6.27 -12.98
CA SER A 97 -9.74 7.27 -12.77
C SER A 97 -9.21 8.34 -11.82
N ALA A 98 -9.34 9.61 -12.17
CA ALA A 98 -8.84 10.73 -11.38
C ALA A 98 -9.99 11.49 -10.73
N ASN A 99 -10.08 11.47 -9.41
CA ASN A 99 -11.08 12.22 -8.64
C ASN A 99 -10.44 13.42 -7.97
N TRP A 100 -10.76 14.62 -8.46
CA TRP A 100 -10.22 15.88 -7.96
C TRP A 100 -11.08 16.45 -6.85
N MET A 101 -10.46 16.84 -5.75
CA MET A 101 -11.09 17.56 -4.64
C MET A 101 -10.27 18.80 -4.34
N TRP A 102 -10.80 19.98 -4.71
CA TRP A 102 -10.03 21.21 -4.71
C TRP A 102 -10.86 22.43 -4.26
N PRO A 103 -10.30 23.35 -3.43
CA PRO A 103 -11.01 24.55 -2.97
C PRO A 103 -10.79 25.72 -3.95
N CYS A 104 -11.15 25.58 -5.23
CA CYS A 104 -10.82 26.52 -6.32
C CYS A 104 -11.32 27.95 -6.11
N ASN A 105 -12.37 28.17 -5.31
CA ASN A 105 -12.92 29.50 -5.03
C ASN A 105 -12.03 30.34 -4.09
N ASN A 106 -10.79 29.90 -3.83
CA ASN A 106 -9.84 30.57 -2.96
C ASN A 106 -8.63 31.09 -3.76
N PRO A 107 -8.03 32.23 -3.36
CA PRO A 107 -6.89 32.80 -4.07
C PRO A 107 -5.74 31.80 -4.28
N GLY A 108 -5.25 31.71 -5.51
CA GLY A 108 -4.13 30.83 -5.89
C GLY A 108 -4.50 29.39 -6.18
N GLU A 109 -5.66 28.87 -5.73
CA GLU A 109 -6.02 27.47 -5.85
C GLU A 109 -6.28 27.02 -7.29
N ASN A 110 -6.78 27.91 -8.16
CA ASN A 110 -6.93 27.62 -9.59
C ASN A 110 -5.58 27.33 -10.28
N ALA A 111 -4.54 28.11 -9.95
CA ALA A 111 -3.21 27.92 -10.52
C ALA A 111 -2.58 26.61 -9.98
N ARG A 112 -2.77 26.33 -8.70
CA ARG A 112 -2.32 25.06 -8.10
C ARG A 112 -2.99 23.85 -8.75
N LEU A 113 -4.33 23.93 -8.98
CA LEU A 113 -5.06 22.86 -9.68
C LEU A 113 -4.54 22.68 -11.10
N TYR A 114 -4.31 23.77 -11.85
CA TYR A 114 -3.78 23.70 -13.21
C TYR A 114 -2.43 22.93 -13.23
N ASN A 115 -1.48 23.33 -12.37
CA ASN A 115 -0.19 22.67 -12.27
C ASN A 115 -0.30 21.18 -11.86
N ALA A 116 -1.26 20.87 -10.99
CA ALA A 116 -1.53 19.49 -10.56
C ALA A 116 -2.07 18.64 -11.71
N VAL A 117 -3.02 19.17 -12.49
CA VAL A 117 -3.61 18.47 -13.64
C VAL A 117 -2.59 18.27 -14.75
N GLU A 118 -1.80 19.29 -15.07
CA GLU A 118 -0.73 19.22 -16.06
C GLU A 118 0.29 18.12 -15.69
N ALA A 119 0.81 18.14 -14.46
CA ALA A 119 1.74 17.13 -13.96
C ALA A 119 1.16 15.71 -13.95
N CYS A 120 -0.11 15.58 -13.58
CA CYS A 120 -0.84 14.31 -13.62
C CYS A 120 -0.92 13.75 -15.06
N ALA A 121 -1.31 14.60 -16.02
CA ALA A 121 -1.44 14.22 -17.42
C ALA A 121 -0.07 13.85 -18.03
N ASP A 122 0.96 14.66 -17.83
CA ASP A 122 2.29 14.42 -18.36
C ASP A 122 2.91 13.13 -17.81
N PHE A 123 2.71 12.87 -16.52
CA PHE A 123 3.19 11.63 -15.91
C PHE A 123 2.47 10.40 -16.45
N ALA A 124 1.14 10.44 -16.57
CA ALA A 124 0.36 9.34 -17.15
C ALA A 124 0.74 9.08 -18.63
N ILE A 125 0.93 10.14 -19.43
CA ILE A 125 1.38 10.04 -20.83
C ILE A 125 2.76 9.39 -20.91
N SER A 126 3.71 9.83 -20.08
CA SER A 126 5.08 9.28 -20.10
C SER A 126 5.14 7.83 -19.61
N LEU A 127 4.27 7.42 -18.70
CA LEU A 127 4.08 6.02 -18.33
C LEU A 127 3.41 5.19 -19.45
N GLY A 128 2.68 5.82 -20.34
CA GLY A 128 1.91 5.16 -21.40
C GLY A 128 0.60 4.55 -20.89
N ILE A 129 -0.01 5.15 -19.87
CA ILE A 129 -1.29 4.74 -19.29
C ILE A 129 -2.34 5.83 -19.50
N ASN A 130 -3.61 5.48 -19.44
CA ASN A 130 -4.70 6.42 -19.71
C ASN A 130 -5.48 6.80 -18.45
N ILE A 131 -6.11 7.98 -18.50
CA ILE A 131 -7.08 8.46 -17.52
C ILE A 131 -8.39 8.75 -18.26
N PRO A 132 -9.19 7.71 -18.59
CA PRO A 132 -10.39 7.89 -19.43
C PRO A 132 -11.57 8.51 -18.68
N THR A 133 -11.54 8.53 -17.36
CA THR A 133 -12.63 9.00 -16.52
C THR A 133 -12.13 9.67 -15.26
N GLY A 134 -13.00 10.42 -14.63
CA GLY A 134 -12.73 11.09 -13.38
C GLY A 134 -13.94 11.92 -12.95
N LYS A 135 -13.75 12.68 -11.91
CA LYS A 135 -14.79 13.52 -11.31
C LYS A 135 -14.14 14.64 -10.51
N ASP A 136 -14.73 15.81 -10.48
CA ASP A 136 -14.22 16.94 -9.73
C ASP A 136 -15.23 17.49 -8.70
N SER A 137 -14.68 17.95 -7.58
CA SER A 137 -15.35 18.71 -6.55
C SER A 137 -14.51 19.95 -6.25
N LEU A 138 -14.84 21.08 -6.91
CA LEU A 138 -13.97 22.25 -6.96
C LEU A 138 -14.29 23.32 -5.91
N SER A 139 -15.17 23.05 -4.96
CA SER A 139 -15.52 23.96 -3.86
C SER A 139 -15.39 23.28 -2.49
N MET A 140 -14.40 22.42 -2.36
CA MET A 140 -14.22 21.54 -1.19
C MET A 140 -13.76 22.34 0.03
N LYS A 141 -14.70 22.56 0.96
CA LYS A 141 -14.47 23.19 2.26
C LYS A 141 -15.57 22.83 3.24
N GLN A 142 -15.23 22.87 4.52
CA GLN A 142 -16.17 22.71 5.62
C GLN A 142 -16.28 24.02 6.40
N LYS A 143 -17.52 24.48 6.60
CA LYS A 143 -17.81 25.64 7.42
C LYS A 143 -18.26 25.21 8.81
N TYR A 144 -17.60 25.76 9.81
CA TYR A 144 -18.00 25.70 11.21
C TYR A 144 -18.50 27.07 11.66
N SER A 145 -19.13 27.17 12.84
CA SER A 145 -19.65 28.43 13.34
C SER A 145 -18.60 29.57 13.38
N ASN A 146 -17.35 29.26 13.67
CA ASN A 146 -16.30 30.23 13.92
C ASN A 146 -15.14 30.16 12.92
N LYS A 147 -15.13 29.19 12.00
CA LYS A 147 -14.03 29.04 11.04
C LYS A 147 -14.46 28.28 9.79
N GLU A 148 -13.71 28.49 8.73
CA GLU A 148 -13.76 27.70 7.51
C GLU A 148 -12.48 26.86 7.38
N VAL A 149 -12.61 25.58 7.06
CA VAL A 149 -11.49 24.67 6.79
C VAL A 149 -11.54 24.31 5.33
N LEU A 150 -10.48 24.62 4.61
CA LEU A 150 -10.32 24.29 3.20
C LEU A 150 -9.78 22.87 3.07
N ALA A 151 -10.20 22.15 2.03
CA ALA A 151 -9.55 20.90 1.65
C ALA A 151 -8.10 21.18 1.20
N PRO A 152 -7.16 20.23 1.38
CA PRO A 152 -5.75 20.43 1.00
C PRO A 152 -5.52 20.58 -0.51
N GLY A 153 -6.50 20.31 -1.34
CA GLY A 153 -6.33 20.18 -2.78
C GLY A 153 -5.58 18.90 -3.13
N THR A 154 -6.29 17.91 -3.67
CA THR A 154 -5.70 16.61 -4.00
C THR A 154 -6.41 15.93 -5.15
N VAL A 155 -5.75 14.96 -5.76
CA VAL A 155 -6.36 13.97 -6.63
C VAL A 155 -6.32 12.61 -5.94
N ILE A 156 -7.44 11.88 -5.99
CA ILE A 156 -7.48 10.46 -5.65
C ILE A 156 -7.49 9.67 -6.95
N ILE A 157 -6.47 8.85 -7.13
CA ILE A 157 -6.29 7.99 -8.29
C ILE A 157 -6.80 6.59 -7.96
N SER A 158 -7.76 6.10 -8.72
CA SER A 158 -8.12 4.69 -8.71
C SER A 158 -7.48 4.03 -9.92
N ALA A 159 -6.72 2.96 -9.71
CA ALA A 159 -6.10 2.18 -10.77
C ALA A 159 -6.83 0.84 -10.93
N SER A 160 -6.96 0.38 -12.17
CA SER A 160 -7.55 -0.92 -12.50
C SER A 160 -6.79 -1.57 -13.64
N ALA A 161 -6.60 -2.89 -13.56
CA ALA A 161 -5.93 -3.65 -14.60
C ALA A 161 -6.39 -5.11 -14.65
N ALA A 162 -6.29 -5.73 -15.83
CA ALA A 162 -6.51 -7.17 -15.99
C ALA A 162 -5.42 -7.96 -15.25
N CYS A 163 -5.84 -8.86 -14.35
CA CYS A 163 -4.99 -9.79 -13.62
C CYS A 163 -4.97 -11.15 -14.34
N SER A 164 -3.77 -11.62 -14.70
CA SER A 164 -3.58 -12.86 -15.45
C SER A 164 -3.68 -14.11 -14.58
N ASN A 165 -3.39 -13.99 -13.26
CA ASN A 165 -3.43 -15.10 -12.32
C ASN A 165 -3.79 -14.60 -10.91
N ILE A 166 -5.04 -14.80 -10.51
CA ILE A 166 -5.55 -14.41 -9.20
C ILE A 166 -4.89 -15.15 -8.03
N LYS A 167 -4.24 -16.30 -8.27
CA LYS A 167 -3.52 -17.08 -7.25
C LYS A 167 -2.10 -16.58 -7.03
N GLY A 168 -1.56 -15.80 -7.96
CA GLY A 168 -0.20 -15.25 -7.92
C GLY A 168 -0.11 -13.88 -7.26
N VAL A 169 -1.17 -13.40 -6.59
CA VAL A 169 -1.16 -12.11 -5.88
C VAL A 169 -0.21 -12.16 -4.69
N VAL A 170 0.74 -11.24 -4.65
CA VAL A 170 1.70 -11.10 -3.55
C VAL A 170 1.01 -10.39 -2.38
N ARG A 171 1.24 -10.89 -1.17
CA ARG A 171 0.64 -10.34 0.06
C ARG A 171 1.65 -9.49 0.84
N PRO A 172 1.21 -8.48 1.59
CA PRO A 172 2.08 -7.61 2.39
C PRO A 172 2.49 -8.30 3.72
N MET A 173 3.13 -9.43 3.60
CA MET A 173 3.54 -10.26 4.75
C MET A 173 4.97 -10.75 4.55
N ALA A 174 5.81 -10.59 5.57
CA ALA A 174 7.09 -11.26 5.61
C ALA A 174 6.92 -12.73 6.03
N ARG A 175 7.80 -13.59 5.52
CA ARG A 175 7.76 -15.03 5.77
C ARG A 175 9.12 -15.50 6.26
N PRO A 176 9.25 -16.01 7.49
CA PRO A 176 10.50 -16.60 7.96
C PRO A 176 11.04 -17.64 6.98
N SER A 177 12.35 -17.64 6.79
CA SER A 177 13.09 -18.59 5.96
C SER A 177 12.78 -18.61 4.45
N GLN A 178 12.14 -17.56 3.92
CA GLN A 178 11.80 -17.45 2.49
C GLN A 178 12.58 -16.35 1.74
N GLY A 179 13.91 -16.39 1.83
CA GLY A 179 14.77 -15.41 1.14
C GLY A 179 15.00 -14.14 1.94
N LYS A 180 15.56 -13.12 1.28
CA LYS A 180 15.95 -11.86 1.90
C LYS A 180 14.93 -10.76 1.62
N LEU A 181 14.99 -9.69 2.41
CA LEU A 181 14.21 -8.48 2.22
C LEU A 181 15.05 -7.45 1.46
N TYR A 182 14.43 -6.81 0.50
CA TYR A 182 15.05 -5.79 -0.34
C TYR A 182 14.18 -4.54 -0.37
N TYR A 183 14.83 -3.39 -0.23
CA TYR A 183 14.25 -2.09 -0.52
C TYR A 183 14.41 -1.80 -2.01
N VAL A 184 13.32 -1.49 -2.70
CA VAL A 184 13.29 -1.14 -4.12
C VAL A 184 12.82 0.29 -4.26
N SER A 185 13.73 1.22 -4.62
CA SER A 185 13.37 2.60 -4.88
C SER A 185 12.72 2.74 -6.26
N MET A 186 11.62 3.49 -6.32
CA MET A 186 10.91 3.83 -7.55
C MET A 186 10.79 5.35 -7.75
N SER A 187 11.53 6.13 -6.98
CA SER A 187 11.53 7.60 -6.98
C SER A 187 12.95 8.13 -6.94
N ASP A 188 13.08 9.46 -6.79
CA ASP A 188 14.35 10.13 -6.60
C ASP A 188 15.08 9.61 -5.35
N SER A 189 16.42 9.65 -5.37
CA SER A 189 17.27 9.03 -4.34
C SER A 189 17.37 9.80 -3.02
N SER A 190 16.70 10.95 -2.89
CA SER A 190 16.60 11.71 -1.64
C SER A 190 15.43 11.21 -0.79
N TYR A 191 15.50 11.41 0.53
CA TYR A 191 14.47 11.03 1.50
C TYR A 191 13.83 12.25 2.17
N PRO A 192 13.12 13.12 1.42
CA PRO A 192 12.51 14.32 1.97
C PRO A 192 11.33 13.95 2.86
N LEU A 193 11.20 14.67 3.98
CA LEU A 193 10.16 14.41 5.00
C LEU A 193 8.94 15.35 4.88
N GLY A 194 8.92 16.26 3.90
CA GLY A 194 7.76 17.13 3.70
C GLY A 194 6.53 16.34 3.27
N GLY A 195 5.37 16.67 3.82
CA GLY A 195 4.11 15.98 3.59
C GLY A 195 3.98 14.62 4.30
N SER A 196 5.02 14.14 5.00
CA SER A 196 5.01 12.84 5.67
C SER A 196 4.23 12.87 6.99
N ALA A 197 3.84 11.68 7.46
CA ALA A 197 3.29 11.47 8.81
C ALA A 197 4.28 11.93 9.89
N TYR A 198 5.58 11.80 9.67
CA TYR A 198 6.60 12.31 10.57
C TYR A 198 6.56 13.83 10.71
N ALA A 199 6.47 14.56 9.59
CA ALA A 199 6.30 16.02 9.61
C ALA A 199 5.03 16.43 10.36
N GLN A 200 3.92 15.71 10.13
CA GLN A 200 2.66 15.94 10.83
C GLN A 200 2.80 15.75 12.36
N LEU A 201 3.53 14.72 12.82
CA LEU A 201 3.84 14.53 14.26
C LEU A 201 4.67 15.69 14.85
N LYS A 202 5.50 16.33 14.03
CA LYS A 202 6.26 17.53 14.40
C LYS A 202 5.45 18.83 14.27
N ASN A 203 4.15 18.72 13.93
CA ASN A 203 3.25 19.85 13.70
C ASN A 203 3.76 20.81 12.59
N CYS A 204 4.35 20.23 11.55
CA CYS A 204 4.81 20.96 10.37
C CYS A 204 4.40 20.22 9.08
N VAL A 205 4.50 20.90 7.94
CA VAL A 205 4.24 20.29 6.63
C VAL A 205 5.57 19.99 5.90
N GLY A 206 6.61 20.74 6.22
CA GLY A 206 7.91 20.67 5.54
C GLY A 206 7.94 21.49 4.24
N SER A 207 9.11 21.52 3.59
CA SER A 207 9.33 22.30 2.37
C SER A 207 9.80 21.46 1.17
N GLN A 208 10.35 20.30 1.42
CA GLN A 208 10.78 19.34 0.39
C GLN A 208 9.95 18.08 0.52
N VAL A 209 9.37 17.65 -0.59
CA VAL A 209 8.47 16.49 -0.68
C VAL A 209 9.04 15.44 -1.63
N PRO A 210 8.65 14.17 -1.49
CA PRO A 210 8.99 13.14 -2.47
C PRO A 210 8.39 13.47 -3.84
N ASP A 211 9.08 13.02 -4.89
CA ASP A 211 8.63 13.18 -6.28
C ASP A 211 9.13 12.00 -7.13
N VAL A 212 8.61 11.88 -8.35
CA VAL A 212 9.07 10.97 -9.39
C VAL A 212 9.51 11.79 -10.59
N SER A 213 10.80 12.13 -10.63
CA SER A 213 11.39 12.89 -11.74
C SER A 213 11.79 11.98 -12.91
N ASP A 214 12.22 10.75 -12.65
CA ASP A 214 12.57 9.75 -13.67
C ASP A 214 11.44 8.74 -13.91
N THR A 215 10.54 9.10 -14.81
CA THR A 215 9.43 8.23 -15.23
C THR A 215 9.92 6.95 -15.91
N ALA A 216 11.05 7.00 -16.62
CA ALA A 216 11.59 5.82 -17.31
C ALA A 216 12.08 4.78 -16.30
N GLN A 217 12.76 5.21 -15.24
CA GLN A 217 13.18 4.35 -14.15
C GLN A 217 11.97 3.75 -13.40
N PHE A 218 10.97 4.58 -13.07
CA PHE A 218 9.73 4.10 -12.43
C PHE A 218 9.07 2.99 -13.25
N LYS A 219 8.88 3.23 -14.56
CA LYS A 219 8.30 2.27 -15.50
C LYS A 219 9.12 0.97 -15.60
N ALA A 220 10.43 1.09 -15.69
CA ALA A 220 11.34 -0.06 -15.74
C ALA A 220 11.26 -0.90 -14.46
N SER A 221 11.27 -0.25 -13.31
CA SER A 221 11.15 -0.91 -11.99
C SER A 221 9.82 -1.63 -11.85
N PHE A 222 8.71 -0.97 -12.21
CA PHE A 222 7.39 -1.58 -12.18
C PHE A 222 7.31 -2.85 -13.04
N ASN A 223 7.77 -2.77 -14.29
CA ASN A 223 7.70 -3.91 -15.21
C ASN A 223 8.65 -5.04 -14.80
N ALA A 224 9.85 -4.75 -14.30
CA ALA A 224 10.77 -5.76 -13.81
C ALA A 224 10.24 -6.50 -12.57
N LEU A 225 9.54 -5.80 -11.66
CA LEU A 225 8.82 -6.41 -10.55
C LEU A 225 7.70 -7.32 -11.05
N GLN A 226 6.91 -6.88 -12.04
CA GLN A 226 5.86 -7.68 -12.66
C GLN A 226 6.40 -8.99 -13.25
N ASP A 227 7.59 -8.97 -13.87
CA ASP A 227 8.23 -10.17 -14.40
C ASP A 227 8.53 -11.21 -13.31
N ARG A 228 8.99 -10.75 -12.12
CA ARG A 228 9.30 -11.65 -11.00
C ARG A 228 8.03 -12.12 -10.27
N ILE A 229 7.02 -11.26 -10.14
CA ILE A 229 5.72 -11.62 -9.56
C ILE A 229 5.04 -12.71 -10.41
N LYS A 230 5.01 -12.56 -11.73
CA LYS A 230 4.44 -13.57 -12.64
C LYS A 230 5.14 -14.93 -12.56
N LYS A 231 6.41 -14.95 -12.20
CA LYS A 231 7.17 -16.17 -11.98
C LYS A 231 6.99 -16.78 -10.58
N GLY A 232 6.31 -16.07 -9.67
CA GLY A 232 6.16 -16.49 -8.27
C GLY A 232 7.44 -16.41 -7.45
N GLU A 233 8.35 -15.52 -7.83
CA GLU A 233 9.66 -15.34 -7.20
C GLU A 233 9.70 -14.19 -6.17
N ILE A 234 8.59 -13.48 -6.00
CA ILE A 234 8.37 -12.53 -4.91
C ILE A 234 7.46 -13.19 -3.88
N PHE A 235 7.98 -13.44 -2.69
CA PHE A 235 7.32 -14.25 -1.65
C PHE A 235 6.43 -13.43 -0.72
N GLY A 236 6.72 -12.15 -0.59
CA GLY A 236 5.98 -11.14 0.16
C GLY A 236 6.38 -9.77 -0.31
N GLY A 237 5.56 -8.77 -0.05
CA GLY A 237 5.93 -7.40 -0.40
C GLY A 237 4.87 -6.38 -0.06
N HIS A 238 5.32 -5.17 0.25
CA HIS A 238 4.49 -4.04 0.65
C HIS A 238 5.03 -2.74 0.07
N ASP A 239 4.15 -1.82 -0.28
CA ASP A 239 4.54 -0.46 -0.66
C ASP A 239 4.98 0.36 0.56
N ILE A 240 5.66 1.46 0.30
CA ILE A 240 5.97 2.44 1.33
C ILE A 240 4.95 3.57 1.24
N GLY A 241 3.95 3.49 2.13
CA GLY A 241 2.89 4.48 2.25
C GLY A 241 3.07 5.41 3.45
N SER A 242 1.94 5.88 3.99
CA SER A 242 1.91 6.76 5.17
C SER A 242 2.62 6.15 6.38
N GLY A 243 3.57 6.88 6.94
CA GLY A 243 4.41 6.45 8.06
C GLY A 243 5.80 5.96 7.64
N GLY A 244 6.07 5.82 6.34
CA GLY A 244 7.37 5.48 5.79
C GLY A 244 7.78 4.02 5.99
N LEU A 245 9.05 3.74 5.73
CA LEU A 245 9.63 2.39 5.76
C LEU A 245 9.43 1.68 7.12
N ILE A 246 9.54 2.39 8.24
CA ILE A 246 9.36 1.80 9.57
C ILE A 246 7.96 1.22 9.75
N THR A 247 6.94 1.93 9.25
CA THR A 247 5.55 1.45 9.30
C THR A 247 5.37 0.24 8.40
N THR A 248 5.87 0.29 7.17
CA THR A 248 5.83 -0.81 6.21
C THR A 248 6.45 -2.09 6.78
N LEU A 249 7.63 -1.99 7.42
CA LEU A 249 8.29 -3.15 8.05
C LEU A 249 7.49 -3.73 9.21
N LEU A 250 6.86 -2.89 10.04
CA LEU A 250 5.97 -3.34 11.11
C LEU A 250 4.71 -4.02 10.55
N GLU A 251 4.08 -3.43 9.54
CA GLU A 251 2.88 -3.97 8.90
C GLU A 251 3.14 -5.32 8.22
N MET A 252 4.33 -5.52 7.66
CA MET A 252 4.75 -6.84 7.12
C MET A 252 4.86 -7.92 8.19
N CYS A 253 4.97 -7.57 9.47
CA CYS A 253 4.96 -8.50 10.60
C CYS A 253 3.55 -8.68 11.21
N PHE A 254 2.62 -7.74 11.01
CA PHE A 254 1.37 -7.69 11.78
C PHE A 254 0.37 -8.80 11.45
N ALA A 255 0.37 -9.31 10.23
CA ALA A 255 -0.66 -10.23 9.75
C ALA A 255 -0.60 -11.65 10.36
N GLU A 256 0.51 -12.00 10.97
CA GLU A 256 0.76 -13.31 11.60
C GLU A 256 1.41 -13.12 12.99
N ASN A 257 1.30 -14.14 13.84
CA ASN A 257 2.08 -14.22 15.06
C ASN A 257 3.44 -14.86 14.79
N ASN A 258 4.43 -14.58 15.64
CA ASN A 258 5.78 -15.12 15.56
C ASN A 258 6.49 -14.80 14.23
N VAL A 259 6.30 -13.58 13.74
CA VAL A 259 7.02 -13.02 12.59
C VAL A 259 7.74 -11.76 13.03
N GLY A 260 9.07 -11.80 12.98
CA GLY A 260 9.95 -10.66 13.23
C GLY A 260 10.89 -10.42 12.05
N LEU A 261 11.59 -9.29 12.09
CA LEU A 261 12.57 -8.92 11.08
C LEU A 261 13.90 -8.52 11.71
N GLN A 262 14.99 -8.85 11.03
CA GLN A 262 16.33 -8.31 11.28
C GLN A 262 16.71 -7.43 10.10
N ILE A 263 16.80 -6.12 10.31
CA ILE A 263 16.98 -5.10 9.25
C ILE A 263 18.27 -4.35 9.47
N ASP A 264 19.04 -4.17 8.41
CA ASP A 264 20.28 -3.38 8.36
C ASP A 264 20.14 -2.24 7.35
N LEU A 265 20.04 -1.02 7.88
CA LEU A 265 20.01 0.24 7.16
C LEU A 265 21.24 1.11 7.49
N SER A 266 22.35 0.53 7.96
CA SER A 266 23.55 1.26 8.37
C SER A 266 24.18 2.09 7.24
N ALA A 267 23.89 1.75 5.98
CA ALA A 267 24.33 2.51 4.80
C ALA A 267 23.44 3.72 4.47
N PHE A 268 22.36 3.94 5.20
CA PHE A 268 21.39 5.00 4.95
C PHE A 268 21.31 6.01 6.09
N ASP A 269 20.89 7.22 5.76
CA ASP A 269 20.49 8.20 6.77
C ASP A 269 19.16 7.81 7.43
N GLU A 270 18.98 8.18 8.70
CA GLU A 270 17.77 7.86 9.47
C GLU A 270 16.46 8.34 8.80
N GLN A 271 16.54 9.34 7.94
CA GLN A 271 15.38 9.86 7.21
C GLN A 271 14.68 8.80 6.37
N ILE A 272 15.37 7.75 5.90
CA ILE A 272 14.78 6.64 5.14
C ILE A 272 13.64 5.96 5.91
N LEU A 273 13.72 5.92 7.24
CA LEU A 273 12.72 5.29 8.10
C LEU A 273 11.35 5.99 8.02
N TYR A 274 11.34 7.30 7.77
CA TYR A 274 10.15 8.15 7.86
C TYR A 274 9.74 8.78 6.53
N ALA A 275 10.57 8.68 5.50
CA ALA A 275 10.27 9.22 4.18
C ALA A 275 9.20 8.35 3.50
N GLU A 276 8.22 9.03 2.89
CA GLU A 276 7.08 8.40 2.18
C GLU A 276 7.31 8.48 0.67
N ASN A 277 8.51 8.07 0.24
CA ASN A 277 8.88 8.03 -1.17
C ASN A 277 8.21 6.85 -1.86
N PRO A 278 7.82 6.96 -3.14
CA PRO A 278 7.44 5.81 -3.95
C PRO A 278 8.54 4.76 -3.98
N ALA A 279 8.32 3.69 -3.25
CA ALA A 279 9.22 2.56 -3.10
C ALA A 279 8.43 1.34 -2.62
N VAL A 280 9.04 0.17 -2.66
CA VAL A 280 8.46 -1.06 -2.13
C VAL A 280 9.50 -1.87 -1.37
N VAL A 281 9.04 -2.63 -0.38
CA VAL A 281 9.83 -3.71 0.24
C VAL A 281 9.36 -5.02 -0.36
N ILE A 282 10.30 -5.81 -0.88
CA ILE A 282 10.02 -7.15 -1.39
C ILE A 282 10.79 -8.20 -0.59
N GLN A 283 10.20 -9.38 -0.45
CA GLN A 283 10.92 -10.57 -0.02
C GLN A 283 11.12 -11.49 -1.21
N SER A 284 12.38 -11.86 -1.50
CA SER A 284 12.74 -12.59 -2.71
C SER A 284 14.03 -13.41 -2.55
N ASN A 285 14.34 -14.21 -3.55
CA ASN A 285 15.62 -14.90 -3.66
C ASN A 285 16.70 -14.00 -4.33
N ALA A 286 17.97 -14.39 -4.19
CA ALA A 286 19.10 -13.64 -4.72
C ALA A 286 19.10 -13.58 -6.28
N GLU A 287 18.56 -14.58 -6.97
CA GLU A 287 18.48 -14.59 -8.43
C GLU A 287 17.54 -13.49 -8.94
N SER A 288 16.37 -13.34 -8.31
CA SER A 288 15.43 -12.30 -8.64
C SER A 288 15.95 -10.91 -8.29
N ALA A 289 16.63 -10.75 -7.16
CA ALA A 289 17.28 -9.49 -6.80
C ALA A 289 18.35 -9.11 -7.83
N LYS A 290 19.18 -10.06 -8.25
CA LYS A 290 20.16 -9.86 -9.32
C LYS A 290 19.49 -9.47 -10.65
N TYR A 291 18.40 -10.15 -11.04
CA TYR A 291 17.65 -9.81 -12.25
C TYR A 291 17.14 -8.37 -12.21
N LEU A 292 16.56 -7.94 -11.09
CA LEU A 292 16.07 -6.57 -10.91
C LEU A 292 17.21 -5.56 -11.06
N SER A 293 18.36 -5.81 -10.42
CA SER A 293 19.56 -4.99 -10.55
C SER A 293 20.10 -4.93 -11.98
N ASP A 294 20.16 -6.08 -12.69
CA ASP A 294 20.59 -6.18 -14.09
C ASP A 294 19.64 -5.40 -15.05
N LYS A 295 18.38 -5.18 -14.64
CA LYS A 295 17.41 -4.32 -15.34
C LYS A 295 17.50 -2.83 -15.00
N GLY A 296 18.45 -2.43 -14.16
CA GLY A 296 18.64 -1.05 -13.74
C GLY A 296 17.70 -0.62 -12.59
N VAL A 297 17.03 -1.56 -11.93
CA VAL A 297 16.21 -1.26 -10.76
C VAL A 297 17.10 -0.92 -9.57
N SER A 298 16.82 0.18 -8.90
CA SER A 298 17.48 0.55 -7.64
C SER A 298 17.01 -0.35 -6.52
N ILE A 299 17.79 -1.38 -6.20
CA ILE A 299 17.47 -2.42 -5.21
C ILE A 299 18.62 -2.61 -4.24
N VAL A 300 18.31 -2.68 -2.95
CA VAL A 300 19.29 -2.90 -1.87
C VAL A 300 18.76 -3.97 -0.93
N GLU A 301 19.59 -4.96 -0.58
CA GLU A 301 19.27 -5.93 0.48
C GLU A 301 19.26 -5.18 1.83
N ILE A 302 18.19 -5.36 2.59
CA ILE A 302 18.00 -4.70 3.89
C ILE A 302 17.82 -5.69 5.06
N GLY A 303 17.79 -6.98 4.83
CA GLY A 303 17.70 -7.94 5.92
C GLY A 303 16.88 -9.20 5.62
N GLU A 304 16.33 -9.77 6.67
CA GLU A 304 15.58 -11.04 6.59
C GLU A 304 14.48 -11.16 7.64
N ALA A 305 13.51 -12.05 7.38
CA ALA A 305 12.47 -12.41 8.33
C ALA A 305 12.91 -13.63 9.19
N ASN A 306 12.49 -13.63 10.44
CA ASN A 306 12.76 -14.70 11.40
C ASN A 306 11.52 -15.08 12.22
N GLU A 307 11.58 -16.19 12.92
CA GLU A 307 10.54 -16.68 13.84
C GLU A 307 10.72 -16.00 15.22
N SER A 308 10.26 -14.74 15.33
CA SER A 308 10.24 -13.99 16.58
C SER A 308 9.11 -12.95 16.58
N ASP A 309 8.85 -12.32 17.72
CA ASP A 309 7.90 -11.21 17.84
C ASP A 309 8.61 -9.84 17.89
N VAL A 310 9.80 -9.73 17.26
CA VAL A 310 10.64 -8.52 17.35
C VAL A 310 11.09 -8.08 15.96
N LEU A 311 10.90 -6.79 15.69
CA LEU A 311 11.54 -6.09 14.59
C LEU A 311 12.77 -5.37 15.13
N ASN A 312 13.96 -5.78 14.70
CA ASN A 312 15.22 -5.11 14.96
C ASN A 312 15.67 -4.31 13.73
N ILE A 313 16.02 -3.06 13.93
CA ILE A 313 16.54 -2.18 12.86
C ILE A 313 17.86 -1.59 13.33
N GLN A 314 18.93 -1.88 12.59
CA GLN A 314 20.18 -1.13 12.65
C GLN A 314 20.10 0.00 11.62
N CYS A 315 20.18 1.26 12.04
CA CYS A 315 20.18 2.42 11.14
C CYS A 315 21.23 3.41 11.60
N ALA A 316 22.10 3.82 10.70
CA ALA A 316 23.29 4.61 11.03
C ALA A 316 24.07 3.95 12.20
N ASN A 317 24.17 4.62 13.33
CA ASN A 317 24.88 4.12 14.53
C ASN A 317 23.94 3.66 15.65
N GLU A 318 22.64 3.59 15.40
CA GLU A 318 21.63 3.27 16.39
C GLU A 318 20.94 1.92 16.06
N THR A 319 20.51 1.23 17.10
CA THR A 319 19.70 0.00 17.00
C THR A 319 18.36 0.27 17.66
N PHE A 320 17.30 -0.02 16.92
CA PHE A 320 15.92 0.10 17.38
C PHE A 320 15.31 -1.30 17.49
N GLU A 321 14.59 -1.53 18.58
CA GLU A 321 13.87 -2.77 18.82
C GLU A 321 12.38 -2.48 19.02
N PHE A 322 11.53 -3.20 18.28
CA PHE A 322 10.07 -3.06 18.33
C PHE A 322 9.44 -4.42 18.61
N HIS A 323 8.75 -4.55 19.73
CA HIS A 323 7.95 -5.73 20.05
C HIS A 323 6.65 -5.71 19.22
N VAL A 324 6.57 -6.55 18.20
CA VAL A 324 5.53 -6.56 17.16
C VAL A 324 4.10 -6.57 17.73
N PRO A 325 3.72 -7.43 18.70
CA PRO A 325 2.37 -7.42 19.28
C PRO A 325 2.00 -6.08 19.93
N THR A 326 2.95 -5.44 20.62
CA THR A 326 2.73 -4.12 21.24
C THR A 326 2.44 -3.05 20.18
N TYR A 327 3.22 -3.02 19.11
CA TYR A 327 3.04 -2.04 18.04
C TYR A 327 1.80 -2.34 17.18
N ARG A 328 1.43 -3.60 17.00
CA ARG A 328 0.14 -4.00 16.41
C ARG A 328 -1.05 -3.41 17.19
N LYS A 329 -1.03 -3.50 18.51
CA LYS A 329 -2.05 -2.88 19.38
C LYS A 329 -2.04 -1.35 19.30
N HIS A 330 -0.85 -0.72 19.25
CA HIS A 330 -0.76 0.72 19.04
C HIS A 330 -1.36 1.14 17.69
N TRP A 331 -1.11 0.37 16.63
CA TRP A 331 -1.66 0.59 15.29
C TRP A 331 -3.19 0.42 15.27
N MET A 332 -3.74 -0.53 16.01
CA MET A 332 -5.18 -0.78 16.16
C MET A 332 -5.89 0.25 17.04
N THR A 333 -5.20 1.00 17.90
CA THR A 333 -5.79 1.86 18.92
C THR A 333 -6.78 2.88 18.33
N THR A 334 -6.43 3.58 17.27
CA THR A 334 -7.31 4.58 16.65
C THR A 334 -8.58 3.94 16.12
N SER A 335 -8.46 2.78 15.48
CA SER A 335 -9.60 1.99 15.02
C SER A 335 -10.54 1.61 16.17
N TYR A 336 -10.00 1.12 17.28
CA TYR A 336 -10.77 0.84 18.48
C TYR A 336 -11.49 2.07 19.04
N LEU A 337 -10.79 3.21 19.11
CA LEU A 337 -11.38 4.47 19.62
C LEU A 337 -12.55 4.96 18.74
N MET A 338 -12.48 4.72 17.43
CA MET A 338 -13.59 5.02 16.50
C MET A 338 -14.73 4.01 16.67
N ASP A 339 -14.40 2.73 16.75
CA ASP A 339 -15.36 1.64 16.83
C ASP A 339 -16.24 1.71 18.08
N LYS A 340 -15.63 1.93 19.26
CA LYS A 340 -16.37 2.04 20.54
C LYS A 340 -17.43 3.15 20.58
N ASN A 341 -17.33 4.15 19.68
CA ASN A 341 -18.32 5.23 19.56
C ASN A 341 -19.45 4.88 18.59
N GLN A 342 -19.36 3.79 17.84
CA GLN A 342 -20.30 3.40 16.80
C GLN A 342 -20.96 2.03 17.07
N THR A 343 -20.39 1.22 17.96
CA THR A 343 -20.91 -0.09 18.36
C THR A 343 -20.99 -0.19 19.88
N ASP A 344 -21.40 -1.35 20.41
CA ASP A 344 -21.33 -1.61 21.84
C ASP A 344 -19.87 -1.53 22.32
N PRO A 345 -19.54 -0.64 23.29
CA PRO A 345 -18.17 -0.44 23.75
C PRO A 345 -17.51 -1.70 24.33
N SER A 346 -18.28 -2.64 24.91
CA SER A 346 -17.74 -3.88 25.48
C SER A 346 -17.31 -4.84 24.36
N ILE A 347 -18.09 -4.95 23.30
CA ILE A 347 -17.75 -5.75 22.11
C ILE A 347 -16.56 -5.16 21.36
N ALA A 348 -16.52 -3.83 21.20
CA ALA A 348 -15.38 -3.16 20.59
C ALA A 348 -14.09 -3.40 21.40
N LYS A 349 -14.20 -3.42 22.74
CA LYS A 349 -13.04 -3.71 23.62
C LYS A 349 -12.61 -5.16 23.50
N GLU A 350 -13.50 -6.12 23.58
CA GLU A 350 -13.20 -7.55 23.42
C GLU A 350 -12.46 -7.82 22.11
N ARG A 351 -12.93 -7.23 21.01
CA ARG A 351 -12.29 -7.31 19.71
C ARG A 351 -10.89 -6.70 19.69
N PHE A 352 -10.68 -5.56 20.33
CA PHE A 352 -9.37 -4.94 20.46
C PHE A 352 -8.40 -5.78 21.32
N ASP A 353 -8.89 -6.36 22.41
CA ASP A 353 -8.09 -7.18 23.30
C ASP A 353 -7.65 -8.51 22.65
N SER A 354 -8.50 -9.08 21.78
CA SER A 354 -8.26 -10.35 21.07
C SER A 354 -7.55 -10.23 19.72
N VAL A 355 -6.99 -9.06 19.38
CA VAL A 355 -6.35 -8.83 18.06
C VAL A 355 -5.18 -9.80 17.75
N ASP A 356 -4.54 -10.34 18.77
CA ASP A 356 -3.44 -11.32 18.65
C ASP A 356 -3.93 -12.78 18.64
N GLU A 357 -5.24 -13.02 18.79
CA GLU A 357 -5.80 -14.36 18.80
C GLU A 357 -6.05 -14.85 17.38
N THR A 358 -5.61 -16.08 17.12
CA THR A 358 -5.86 -16.71 15.81
C THR A 358 -7.36 -17.00 15.65
N PRO A 359 -7.99 -16.59 14.55
CA PRO A 359 -9.40 -16.87 14.29
C PRO A 359 -9.69 -18.38 14.22
N LEU A 360 -10.98 -18.72 14.24
CA LEU A 360 -11.45 -20.10 14.17
C LEU A 360 -10.82 -20.86 13.00
N GLY A 361 -10.23 -22.00 13.31
CA GLY A 361 -9.72 -22.93 12.31
C GLY A 361 -10.83 -23.89 11.84
N PHE A 362 -10.79 -24.22 10.55
CA PHE A 362 -11.72 -25.18 9.96
C PHE A 362 -10.99 -26.44 9.54
N LYS A 363 -11.56 -27.60 9.86
CA LYS A 363 -11.13 -28.88 9.31
C LYS A 363 -12.18 -29.34 8.30
N PHE A 364 -11.79 -29.37 7.05
CA PHE A 364 -12.64 -29.94 6.02
C PHE A 364 -12.70 -31.46 6.13
N PRO A 365 -13.83 -32.11 5.77
CA PRO A 365 -13.90 -33.57 5.62
C PRO A 365 -12.83 -34.06 4.62
N THR A 366 -12.29 -35.25 4.82
CA THR A 366 -11.28 -35.84 3.92
C THR A 366 -11.78 -36.01 2.48
N SER A 367 -13.11 -36.06 2.30
CA SER A 367 -13.76 -36.09 0.98
C SER A 367 -13.83 -34.74 0.28
N PHE A 368 -13.56 -33.61 0.98
CA PHE A 368 -13.58 -32.29 0.39
C PHE A 368 -12.28 -32.04 -0.38
N THR A 369 -12.38 -31.96 -1.69
CA THR A 369 -11.21 -31.76 -2.58
C THR A 369 -10.90 -30.30 -2.88
N GLY A 370 -11.78 -29.38 -2.55
CA GLY A 370 -11.70 -27.97 -2.96
C GLY A 370 -11.91 -27.74 -4.47
N LYS A 371 -12.22 -28.78 -5.22
CA LYS A 371 -12.50 -28.70 -6.66
C LYS A 371 -13.99 -28.60 -6.91
N LEU A 372 -14.38 -27.76 -7.86
CA LEU A 372 -15.76 -27.74 -8.36
C LEU A 372 -16.12 -29.11 -8.95
N PRO A 373 -17.33 -29.62 -8.73
CA PRO A 373 -17.80 -30.79 -9.43
C PRO A 373 -17.65 -30.60 -10.95
N LEU A 374 -17.20 -31.65 -11.64
CA LEU A 374 -17.25 -31.65 -13.09
C LEU A 374 -18.72 -31.50 -13.49
N VAL A 375 -19.05 -30.42 -14.14
CA VAL A 375 -20.36 -30.26 -14.77
C VAL A 375 -20.35 -31.19 -15.97
N ASP A 376 -21.19 -32.21 -15.95
CA ASP A 376 -21.45 -33.02 -17.12
C ASP A 376 -21.89 -32.10 -18.26
N GLU A 377 -21.05 -31.92 -19.28
CA GLU A 377 -21.35 -31.11 -20.47
C GLU A 377 -22.46 -31.75 -21.35
N GLY A 378 -23.22 -32.68 -20.79
CA GLY A 378 -24.21 -33.49 -21.49
C GLY A 378 -25.64 -33.43 -20.95
N LYS A 379 -26.01 -32.38 -20.18
CA LYS A 379 -27.42 -32.22 -19.80
C LYS A 379 -27.90 -30.78 -19.95
#